data_60dd693c648bde4e049aa9d7bd0ce3e3
#
_entry.id   60dd693c648bde4e049aa9d7bd0ce3e3
#
_cell.length_a   1.000
_cell.length_b   1.000
_cell.length_c   1.000
_cell.angle_alpha   90.00
_cell.angle_beta   90.00
_cell.angle_gamma   90.00
#
_symmetry.space_group_name_H-M   'P 1'
#
loop_
_entity.id
_entity.type
_entity.pdbx_description
1 polymer ?
#
loop_
_entity_poly.entity_id
_entity_poly.type
_entity_poly.pdbx_seq_one_letter_code
_entity_poly.pdbx_strand_id
1 'polypeptide(L)'
;MAETANDQPAKRHSGRRERSEKAILGATRELIAERGVGGLTIEGVAARSGVAKTTIYRRWRDRDELALAILIDMTAAVNTPPDLGDTRMELLTFVKTATKIIKMDRIVQGLVSEIATKPHLARAYRERIVDLRLAEVKSVIDRGIARGDLPPDTDVRVAHELLVGPLFYRLLFTGPPLNKAHANQVVDAVMRAFAPR
;
A
#
# COMPACT_ATOMS: atom_id res chain seq x y z
N MET A 1 25.92 -40.14 21.74
CA MET A 1 26.20 -39.00 22.64
C MET A 1 26.36 -37.75 21.80
N ALA A 2 25.51 -36.77 22.10
CA ALA A 2 25.69 -35.32 21.92
C ALA A 2 26.08 -34.77 20.53
N GLU A 3 25.10 -34.18 19.85
CA GLU A 3 25.29 -32.94 19.14
C GLU A 3 24.02 -32.11 19.17
N THR A 4 23.83 -31.41 20.27
CA THR A 4 22.83 -30.36 20.45
C THR A 4 23.55 -29.11 20.92
N ALA A 5 24.01 -28.27 20.01
CA ALA A 5 24.32 -26.87 20.31
C ALA A 5 24.66 -26.12 19.02
N ASN A 6 23.80 -25.24 18.54
CA ASN A 6 24.14 -23.91 18.11
C ASN A 6 23.09 -23.28 17.15
N ASP A 7 21.83 -23.18 17.59
CA ASP A 7 20.81 -22.44 16.79
C ASP A 7 20.27 -21.19 17.55
N GLN A 8 20.96 -20.74 18.59
CA GLN A 8 20.48 -19.63 19.43
C GLN A 8 20.88 -18.20 19.02
N PRO A 9 22.02 -17.88 18.39
CA PRO A 9 22.37 -16.49 18.09
C PRO A 9 21.56 -15.88 16.93
N ALA A 10 21.23 -16.65 15.89
CA ALA A 10 20.48 -16.14 14.74
C ALA A 10 19.04 -15.74 15.10
N LYS A 11 18.34 -16.50 15.93
CA LYS A 11 16.97 -16.19 16.39
C LYS A 11 16.91 -14.97 17.31
N ARG A 12 17.94 -14.73 18.13
CA ARG A 12 18.05 -13.55 18.99
C ARG A 12 18.27 -12.27 18.18
N HIS A 13 19.06 -12.32 17.11
CA HIS A 13 19.31 -11.19 16.23
C HIS A 13 18.08 -10.83 15.40
N SER A 14 17.35 -11.81 14.89
CA SER A 14 16.08 -11.63 14.20
C SER A 14 15.03 -10.92 15.09
N GLY A 15 14.79 -11.44 16.28
CA GLY A 15 13.79 -10.86 17.19
C GLY A 15 14.15 -9.45 17.70
N ARG A 16 15.45 -9.09 17.82
CA ARG A 16 15.86 -7.72 18.15
C ARG A 16 15.66 -6.79 16.96
N ARG A 17 15.91 -7.29 15.75
CA ARG A 17 15.72 -6.54 14.51
C ARG A 17 14.26 -6.19 14.27
N GLU A 18 13.36 -7.17 14.46
CA GLU A 18 11.91 -6.97 14.31
C GLU A 18 11.34 -6.02 15.37
N ARG A 19 11.78 -6.14 16.62
CA ARG A 19 11.37 -5.21 17.69
C ARG A 19 11.78 -3.78 17.40
N SER A 20 13.02 -3.57 16.94
CA SER A 20 13.49 -2.24 16.56
C SER A 20 12.70 -1.67 15.38
N GLU A 21 12.36 -2.50 14.40
CA GLU A 21 11.57 -2.09 13.24
C GLU A 21 10.16 -1.67 13.65
N LYS A 22 9.47 -2.49 14.44
CA LYS A 22 8.15 -2.15 15.00
C LYS A 22 8.17 -0.85 15.81
N ALA A 23 9.21 -0.63 16.63
CA ALA A 23 9.35 0.60 17.40
C ALA A 23 9.54 1.83 16.50
N ILE A 24 10.38 1.71 15.45
CA ILE A 24 10.60 2.80 14.48
C ILE A 24 9.32 3.10 13.71
N LEU A 25 8.64 2.08 13.14
CA LEU A 25 7.40 2.27 12.39
C LEU A 25 6.28 2.83 13.29
N GLY A 26 6.16 2.38 14.54
CA GLY A 26 5.21 2.91 15.51
C GLY A 26 5.44 4.41 15.76
N ALA A 27 6.68 4.79 16.11
CA ALA A 27 7.06 6.18 16.34
C ALA A 27 6.85 7.06 15.10
N THR A 28 7.13 6.52 13.90
CA THR A 28 6.91 7.21 12.63
C THR A 28 5.44 7.49 12.41
N ARG A 29 4.57 6.50 12.62
CA ARG A 29 3.11 6.63 12.48
C ARG A 29 2.54 7.69 13.41
N GLU A 30 2.97 7.69 14.67
CA GLU A 30 2.55 8.70 15.67
C GLU A 30 2.97 10.11 15.25
N LEU A 31 4.24 10.30 14.82
CA LEU A 31 4.74 11.61 14.40
C LEU A 31 4.01 12.13 13.15
N ILE A 32 3.71 11.25 12.19
CA ILE A 32 2.95 11.65 11.01
C ILE A 32 1.50 12.02 11.39
N ALA A 33 0.89 11.29 12.32
CA ALA A 33 -0.45 11.63 12.82
C ALA A 33 -0.48 13.00 13.51
N GLU A 34 0.57 13.35 14.29
CA GLU A 34 0.69 14.61 15.00
C GLU A 34 1.05 15.79 14.07
N ARG A 35 2.00 15.60 13.14
CA ARG A 35 2.68 16.69 12.42
C ARG A 35 2.59 16.61 10.91
N GLY A 36 1.97 15.56 10.37
CA GLY A 36 1.99 15.24 8.94
C GLY A 36 3.35 14.74 8.46
N VAL A 37 3.43 14.33 7.19
CA VAL A 37 4.69 13.85 6.55
C VAL A 37 5.75 14.96 6.52
N GLY A 38 5.35 16.21 6.28
CA GLY A 38 6.26 17.35 6.27
C GLY A 38 6.96 17.61 7.60
N GLY A 39 6.34 17.28 8.72
CA GLY A 39 6.90 17.40 10.07
C GLY A 39 7.68 16.18 10.57
N LEU A 40 7.79 15.12 9.75
CA LEU A 40 8.56 13.95 10.09
C LEU A 40 10.07 14.23 10.01
N THR A 41 10.81 13.84 11.06
CA THR A 41 12.28 13.92 11.09
C THR A 41 12.86 12.63 11.65
N ILE A 42 14.03 12.22 11.15
CA ILE A 42 14.73 11.03 11.69
C ILE A 42 15.10 11.22 13.14
N GLU A 43 15.43 12.46 13.55
CA GLU A 43 15.70 12.84 14.93
C GLU A 43 14.49 12.59 15.84
N GLY A 44 13.32 13.02 15.42
CA GLY A 44 12.07 12.82 16.15
C GLY A 44 11.73 11.33 16.29
N VAL A 45 11.92 10.56 15.21
CA VAL A 45 11.69 9.10 15.23
C VAL A 45 12.69 8.42 16.16
N ALA A 46 13.98 8.77 16.12
CA ALA A 46 15.00 8.20 17.00
C ALA A 46 14.70 8.50 18.48
N ALA A 47 14.34 9.75 18.79
CA ALA A 47 13.98 10.16 20.16
C ALA A 47 12.76 9.40 20.69
N ARG A 48 11.72 9.23 19.85
CA ARG A 48 10.47 8.57 20.25
C ARG A 48 10.58 7.04 20.30
N SER A 49 11.27 6.44 19.35
CA SER A 49 11.43 4.97 19.28
C SER A 49 12.49 4.42 20.24
N GLY A 50 13.38 5.26 20.77
CA GLY A 50 14.56 4.85 21.53
C GLY A 50 15.62 4.14 20.67
N VAL A 51 15.52 4.18 19.34
CA VAL A 51 16.44 3.52 18.43
C VAL A 51 17.44 4.53 17.85
N ALA A 52 18.74 4.20 17.87
CA ALA A 52 19.79 5.07 17.36
C ALA A 52 19.58 5.43 15.88
N LYS A 53 19.83 6.70 15.50
CA LYS A 53 19.75 7.20 14.13
C LYS A 53 20.50 6.33 13.12
N THR A 54 21.68 5.84 13.46
CA THR A 54 22.48 4.95 12.61
C THR A 54 21.76 3.66 12.26
N THR A 55 20.94 3.13 13.18
CA THR A 55 20.09 1.96 12.92
C THR A 55 18.94 2.28 11.98
N ILE A 56 18.39 3.48 12.05
CA ILE A 56 17.34 3.96 11.14
C ILE A 56 17.93 4.15 9.75
N TYR A 57 19.02 4.92 9.60
CA TYR A 57 19.65 5.20 8.31
C TYR A 57 20.17 3.94 7.58
N ARG A 58 20.47 2.87 8.31
CA ARG A 58 20.85 1.59 7.69
C ARG A 58 19.74 0.94 6.91
N ARG A 59 18.46 1.31 7.17
CA ARG A 59 17.27 0.71 6.56
C ARG A 59 16.52 1.66 5.64
N TRP A 60 16.50 2.92 5.96
CA TRP A 60 15.80 3.98 5.23
C TRP A 60 16.74 5.14 4.99
N ARG A 61 16.88 5.52 3.73
CA ARG A 61 17.78 6.60 3.29
C ARG A 61 17.43 7.94 3.94
N ASP A 62 16.14 8.22 4.00
CA ASP A 62 15.59 9.48 4.45
C ASP A 62 14.21 9.31 5.10
N ARG A 63 13.63 10.43 5.54
CA ARG A 63 12.31 10.47 6.18
C ARG A 63 11.17 10.06 5.23
N ASP A 64 11.33 10.32 3.93
CA ASP A 64 10.28 10.06 2.95
C ASP A 64 10.22 8.55 2.64
N GLU A 65 11.38 7.90 2.58
CA GLU A 65 11.46 6.44 2.48
C GLU A 65 10.86 5.76 3.72
N LEU A 66 11.06 6.36 4.89
CA LEU A 66 10.47 5.89 6.14
C LEU A 66 8.94 6.10 6.16
N ALA A 67 8.45 7.24 5.67
CA ALA A 67 7.01 7.47 5.51
C ALA A 67 6.39 6.51 4.49
N LEU A 68 7.08 6.22 3.39
CA LEU A 68 6.65 5.21 2.42
C LEU A 68 6.59 3.81 3.06
N ALA A 69 7.52 3.47 3.97
CA ALA A 69 7.50 2.20 4.67
C ALA A 69 6.23 2.01 5.51
N ILE A 70 5.66 3.08 6.09
CA ILE A 70 4.37 3.01 6.76
C ILE A 70 3.24 2.65 5.79
N LEU A 71 3.22 3.27 4.60
CA LEU A 71 2.22 2.95 3.59
C LEU A 71 2.35 1.50 3.09
N ILE A 72 3.58 1.00 2.92
CA ILE A 72 3.86 -0.38 2.57
C ILE A 72 3.35 -1.33 3.67
N ASP A 73 3.64 -1.06 4.94
CA ASP A 73 3.20 -1.86 6.09
C ASP A 73 1.66 -1.93 6.15
N MET A 74 0.99 -0.81 5.94
CA MET A 74 -0.47 -0.74 5.88
C MET A 74 -1.05 -1.54 4.71
N THR A 75 -0.35 -1.58 3.58
CA THR A 75 -0.78 -2.29 2.38
C THR A 75 -0.42 -3.77 2.40
N ALA A 76 0.64 -4.17 3.09
CA ALA A 76 1.07 -5.55 3.22
C ALA A 76 0.07 -6.44 3.98
N ALA A 77 -0.75 -5.84 4.86
CA ALA A 77 -1.81 -6.53 5.59
C ALA A 77 -3.05 -6.85 4.72
N VAL A 78 -3.05 -6.41 3.46
CA VAL A 78 -4.18 -6.59 2.55
C VAL A 78 -3.92 -7.79 1.64
N ASN A 79 -4.80 -8.76 1.71
CA ASN A 79 -4.76 -9.95 0.86
C ASN A 79 -5.39 -9.68 -0.52
N THR A 80 -4.94 -10.42 -1.51
CA THR A 80 -5.63 -10.54 -2.81
C THR A 80 -7.13 -10.78 -2.57
N PRO A 81 -8.02 -10.08 -3.30
CA PRO A 81 -9.45 -10.34 -3.18
C PRO A 81 -9.76 -11.83 -3.35
N PRO A 82 -10.53 -12.44 -2.43
CA PRO A 82 -10.89 -13.84 -2.53
C PRO A 82 -11.67 -14.12 -3.81
N ASP A 83 -11.63 -15.36 -4.29
CA ASP A 83 -12.52 -15.79 -5.35
C ASP A 83 -13.96 -15.86 -4.80
N LEU A 84 -14.79 -14.95 -5.29
CA LEU A 84 -16.21 -14.84 -4.90
C LEU A 84 -17.15 -15.37 -5.99
N GLY A 85 -16.61 -15.86 -7.11
CA GLY A 85 -17.39 -16.29 -8.25
C GLY A 85 -18.07 -15.14 -9.03
N ASP A 86 -17.74 -13.89 -8.72
CA ASP A 86 -18.34 -12.69 -9.30
C ASP A 86 -17.25 -11.60 -9.42
N THR A 87 -16.86 -11.31 -10.65
CA THR A 87 -15.78 -10.35 -10.97
C THR A 87 -16.10 -8.96 -10.42
N ARG A 88 -17.34 -8.51 -10.53
CA ARG A 88 -17.76 -7.20 -10.01
C ARG A 88 -17.59 -7.12 -8.48
N MET A 89 -17.99 -8.17 -7.76
CA MET A 89 -17.87 -8.22 -6.30
C MET A 89 -16.41 -8.28 -5.84
N GLU A 90 -15.57 -8.98 -6.58
CA GLU A 90 -14.13 -9.06 -6.32
C GLU A 90 -13.44 -7.70 -6.54
N LEU A 91 -13.72 -7.02 -7.67
CA LEU A 91 -13.24 -5.66 -7.93
C LEU A 91 -13.77 -4.65 -6.90
N LEU A 92 -15.03 -4.80 -6.47
CA LEU A 92 -15.59 -3.96 -5.41
C LEU A 92 -14.87 -4.16 -4.07
N THR A 93 -14.45 -5.38 -3.77
CA THR A 93 -13.66 -5.68 -2.57
C THR A 93 -12.28 -5.01 -2.65
N PHE A 94 -11.62 -5.07 -3.81
CA PHE A 94 -10.38 -4.34 -4.06
C PHE A 94 -10.54 -2.83 -3.87
N VAL A 95 -11.54 -2.21 -4.51
CA VAL A 95 -11.79 -0.76 -4.42
C VAL A 95 -12.13 -0.31 -3.00
N LYS A 96 -12.94 -1.09 -2.26
CA LYS A 96 -13.23 -0.80 -0.84
C LYS A 96 -11.98 -0.81 0.01
N THR A 97 -11.11 -1.76 -0.22
CA THR A 97 -9.83 -1.87 0.49
C THR A 97 -8.90 -0.71 0.16
N ALA A 98 -8.73 -0.39 -1.13
CA ALA A 98 -7.98 0.78 -1.58
C ALA A 98 -8.54 2.07 -0.97
N THR A 99 -9.86 2.24 -0.99
CA THR A 99 -10.55 3.37 -0.37
C THR A 99 -10.26 3.49 1.13
N LYS A 100 -10.24 2.37 1.84
CA LYS A 100 -9.94 2.35 3.29
C LYS A 100 -8.52 2.83 3.55
N ILE A 101 -7.55 2.34 2.79
CA ILE A 101 -6.13 2.74 2.91
C ILE A 101 -5.99 4.25 2.59
N ILE A 102 -6.55 4.69 1.48
CA ILE A 102 -6.48 6.09 1.03
C ILE A 102 -7.14 7.05 2.04
N LYS A 103 -8.27 6.66 2.65
CA LYS A 103 -8.96 7.49 3.65
C LYS A 103 -8.25 7.59 4.98
N MET A 104 -7.57 6.55 5.38
CA MET A 104 -6.98 6.49 6.72
C MET A 104 -5.86 7.49 6.90
N ASP A 105 -5.37 8.20 5.80
CA ASP A 105 -4.06 8.71 6.01
C ASP A 105 -3.70 10.01 5.31
N ARG A 106 -3.39 11.00 6.16
CA ARG A 106 -2.54 12.15 5.86
C ARG A 106 -1.20 11.74 5.21
N ILE A 107 -0.75 10.47 5.36
CA ILE A 107 0.46 9.93 4.74
C ILE A 107 0.31 9.91 3.22
N VAL A 108 -0.80 9.39 2.69
CA VAL A 108 -1.03 9.32 1.25
C VAL A 108 -0.98 10.72 0.63
N GLN A 109 -1.69 11.69 1.21
CA GLN A 109 -1.69 13.07 0.72
C GLN A 109 -0.30 13.72 0.81
N GLY A 110 0.39 13.52 1.94
CA GLY A 110 1.73 14.07 2.15
C GLY A 110 2.80 13.44 1.25
N LEU A 111 2.66 12.18 0.86
CA LEU A 111 3.62 11.49 0.00
C LEU A 111 3.44 11.80 -1.49
N VAL A 112 2.25 12.19 -1.94
CA VAL A 112 2.00 12.42 -3.38
C VAL A 112 2.96 13.45 -3.98
N SER A 113 3.16 14.58 -3.31
CA SER A 113 4.09 15.62 -3.77
C SER A 113 5.54 15.15 -3.75
N GLU A 114 5.92 14.39 -2.74
CA GLU A 114 7.27 13.85 -2.62
C GLU A 114 7.54 12.78 -3.70
N ILE A 115 6.58 11.90 -3.95
CA ILE A 115 6.64 10.90 -5.04
C ILE A 115 6.76 11.59 -6.40
N ALA A 116 6.03 12.67 -6.64
CA ALA A 116 6.05 13.39 -7.91
C ALA A 116 7.40 14.07 -8.19
N THR A 117 8.13 14.46 -7.14
CA THR A 117 9.37 15.26 -7.27
C THR A 117 10.66 14.46 -7.02
N LYS A 118 10.56 13.27 -6.42
CA LYS A 118 11.72 12.45 -6.05
C LYS A 118 11.75 11.12 -6.80
N PRO A 119 12.60 10.96 -7.85
CA PRO A 119 12.61 9.76 -8.70
C PRO A 119 12.84 8.45 -7.94
N HIS A 120 13.68 8.46 -6.89
CA HIS A 120 13.94 7.26 -6.09
C HIS A 120 12.70 6.82 -5.31
N LEU A 121 11.93 7.78 -4.76
CA LEU A 121 10.70 7.50 -4.05
C LEU A 121 9.60 7.01 -4.99
N ALA A 122 9.50 7.62 -6.18
CA ALA A 122 8.60 7.18 -7.23
C ALA A 122 8.87 5.72 -7.66
N ARG A 123 10.16 5.35 -7.77
CA ARG A 123 10.56 3.97 -8.07
C ARG A 123 10.15 3.02 -6.96
N ALA A 124 10.50 3.34 -5.71
CA ALA A 124 10.17 2.50 -4.56
C ALA A 124 8.64 2.34 -4.38
N TYR A 125 7.86 3.38 -4.64
CA TYR A 125 6.40 3.33 -4.61
C TYR A 125 5.85 2.39 -5.69
N ARG A 126 6.36 2.49 -6.93
CA ARG A 126 5.94 1.60 -8.02
C ARG A 126 6.23 0.14 -7.68
N GLU A 127 7.47 -0.18 -7.36
CA GLU A 127 7.93 -1.55 -7.12
C GLU A 127 7.24 -2.21 -5.92
N ARG A 128 6.95 -1.46 -4.87
CA ARG A 128 6.48 -2.02 -3.60
C ARG A 128 4.98 -1.90 -3.39
N ILE A 129 4.31 -1.00 -4.09
CA ILE A 129 2.87 -0.77 -3.92
C ILE A 129 2.13 -0.99 -5.23
N VAL A 130 2.51 -0.29 -6.32
CA VAL A 130 1.76 -0.36 -7.57
C VAL A 130 1.82 -1.77 -8.17
N ASP A 131 3.01 -2.38 -8.23
CA ASP A 131 3.18 -3.72 -8.82
C ASP A 131 2.43 -4.78 -8.00
N LEU A 132 2.41 -4.67 -6.67
CA LEU A 132 1.62 -5.54 -5.81
C LEU A 132 0.11 -5.40 -6.09
N ARG A 133 -0.39 -4.17 -6.19
CA ARG A 133 -1.80 -3.90 -6.48
C ARG A 133 -2.21 -4.34 -7.87
N LEU A 134 -1.31 -4.18 -8.83
CA LEU A 134 -1.50 -4.68 -10.19
C LEU A 134 -1.64 -6.21 -10.21
N ALA A 135 -0.81 -6.91 -9.45
CA ALA A 135 -0.90 -8.38 -9.34
C ALA A 135 -2.24 -8.84 -8.72
N GLU A 136 -2.76 -8.10 -7.75
CA GLU A 136 -4.08 -8.38 -7.16
C GLU A 136 -5.21 -8.19 -8.19
N VAL A 137 -5.22 -7.07 -8.91
CA VAL A 137 -6.22 -6.81 -9.96
C VAL A 137 -6.08 -7.82 -11.08
N LYS A 138 -4.85 -8.17 -11.47
CA LYS A 138 -4.60 -9.23 -12.47
C LYS A 138 -5.27 -10.54 -12.07
N SER A 139 -5.11 -10.97 -10.83
CA SER A 139 -5.73 -12.21 -10.34
C SER A 139 -7.26 -12.19 -10.46
N VAL A 140 -7.90 -11.05 -10.19
CA VAL A 140 -9.36 -10.90 -10.37
C VAL A 140 -9.74 -10.92 -11.84
N ILE A 141 -9.00 -10.21 -12.69
CA ILE A 141 -9.26 -10.16 -14.13
C ILE A 141 -9.09 -11.54 -14.77
N ASP A 142 -8.02 -12.28 -14.43
CA ASP A 142 -7.79 -13.63 -14.95
C ASP A 142 -8.98 -14.55 -14.62
N ARG A 143 -9.53 -14.47 -13.40
CA ARG A 143 -10.74 -15.22 -13.03
C ARG A 143 -11.97 -14.75 -13.80
N GLY A 144 -12.13 -13.43 -13.97
CA GLY A 144 -13.21 -12.85 -14.74
C GLY A 144 -13.21 -13.26 -16.21
N ILE A 145 -12.03 -13.34 -16.83
CA ILE A 145 -11.85 -13.86 -18.19
C ILE A 145 -12.20 -15.35 -18.24
N ALA A 146 -11.74 -16.14 -17.28
CA ALA A 146 -12.04 -17.57 -17.21
C ALA A 146 -13.55 -17.87 -17.05
N ARG A 147 -14.30 -16.97 -16.43
CA ARG A 147 -15.77 -17.05 -16.27
C ARG A 147 -16.54 -16.48 -17.47
N GLY A 148 -15.88 -15.75 -18.36
CA GLY A 148 -16.54 -15.04 -19.47
C GLY A 148 -17.13 -13.68 -19.07
N ASP A 149 -16.87 -13.19 -17.86
CA ASP A 149 -17.32 -11.87 -17.39
C ASP A 149 -16.57 -10.72 -18.06
N LEU A 150 -15.33 -11.00 -18.52
CA LEU A 150 -14.43 -10.05 -19.16
C LEU A 150 -13.83 -10.65 -20.44
N PRO A 151 -13.55 -9.86 -21.49
CA PRO A 151 -12.89 -10.33 -22.70
C PRO A 151 -11.42 -10.69 -22.45
N PRO A 152 -10.86 -11.65 -23.25
CA PRO A 152 -9.49 -12.14 -23.08
C PRO A 152 -8.40 -11.07 -23.23
N ASP A 153 -8.69 -9.99 -23.96
CA ASP A 153 -7.78 -8.87 -24.23
C ASP A 153 -7.90 -7.72 -23.20
N THR A 154 -8.56 -7.96 -22.06
CA THR A 154 -8.69 -6.96 -20.99
C THR A 154 -7.33 -6.50 -20.49
N ASP A 155 -7.01 -5.21 -20.67
CA ASP A 155 -5.77 -4.61 -20.19
C ASP A 155 -5.83 -4.41 -18.67
N VAL A 156 -5.06 -5.21 -17.94
CA VAL A 156 -4.97 -5.19 -16.48
C VAL A 156 -4.50 -3.83 -15.94
N ARG A 157 -3.55 -3.18 -16.63
CA ARG A 157 -3.01 -1.90 -16.21
C ARG A 157 -4.05 -0.80 -16.33
N VAL A 158 -4.71 -0.73 -17.48
CA VAL A 158 -5.80 0.23 -17.70
C VAL A 158 -6.94 0.00 -16.72
N ALA A 159 -7.33 -1.26 -16.48
CA ALA A 159 -8.35 -1.58 -15.49
C ALA A 159 -7.95 -1.11 -14.07
N HIS A 160 -6.71 -1.36 -13.65
CA HIS A 160 -6.20 -0.88 -12.37
C HIS A 160 -6.22 0.65 -12.29
N GLU A 161 -5.78 1.35 -13.32
CA GLU A 161 -5.77 2.82 -13.39
C GLU A 161 -7.18 3.39 -13.28
N LEU A 162 -8.16 2.78 -13.96
CA LEU A 162 -9.57 3.17 -13.88
C LEU A 162 -10.19 2.89 -12.50
N LEU A 163 -9.75 1.84 -11.80
CA LEU A 163 -10.22 1.54 -10.45
C LEU A 163 -9.66 2.50 -9.39
N VAL A 164 -8.39 2.89 -9.52
CA VAL A 164 -7.67 3.65 -8.48
C VAL A 164 -7.65 5.15 -8.77
N GLY A 165 -7.54 5.55 -10.03
CA GLY A 165 -7.45 6.95 -10.44
C GLY A 165 -8.57 7.83 -9.90
N PRO A 166 -9.86 7.45 -10.00
CA PRO A 166 -10.97 8.22 -9.46
C PRO A 166 -10.91 8.41 -7.93
N LEU A 167 -10.30 7.48 -7.19
CA LEU A 167 -10.13 7.59 -5.74
C LEU A 167 -9.12 8.71 -5.42
N PHE A 168 -7.98 8.72 -6.10
CA PHE A 168 -6.97 9.76 -5.95
C PHE A 168 -7.47 11.11 -6.45
N TYR A 169 -8.18 11.16 -7.57
CA TYR A 169 -8.77 12.41 -8.07
C TYR A 169 -9.71 13.05 -7.05
N ARG A 170 -10.58 12.24 -6.42
CA ARG A 170 -11.45 12.74 -5.35
C ARG A 170 -10.67 13.16 -4.11
N LEU A 171 -9.70 12.37 -3.69
CA LEU A 171 -8.90 12.69 -2.51
C LEU A 171 -8.16 14.03 -2.66
N LEU A 172 -7.58 14.28 -3.84
CA LEU A 172 -6.65 15.40 -4.05
C LEU A 172 -7.32 16.68 -4.55
N PHE A 173 -8.41 16.56 -5.33
CA PHE A 173 -8.95 17.70 -6.07
C PHE A 173 -10.40 18.03 -5.76
N THR A 174 -11.32 17.06 -5.66
CA THR A 174 -12.75 17.37 -5.55
C THR A 174 -13.34 17.23 -4.16
N GLY A 175 -12.68 16.55 -3.23
CA GLY A 175 -13.01 16.48 -1.80
C GLY A 175 -14.26 15.70 -1.36
N PRO A 176 -15.25 15.32 -2.18
CA PRO A 176 -16.44 14.64 -1.70
C PRO A 176 -16.18 13.19 -1.28
N PRO A 177 -17.07 12.58 -0.47
CA PRO A 177 -16.75 11.38 0.25
C PRO A 177 -16.43 10.20 -0.67
N LEU A 178 -15.30 9.56 -0.41
CA LEU A 178 -15.00 8.22 -0.88
C LEU A 178 -15.88 7.24 -0.08
N ASN A 179 -17.08 6.96 -0.53
CA ASN A 179 -18.05 6.11 0.15
C ASN A 179 -18.41 4.86 -0.68
N LYS A 180 -19.31 4.03 -0.14
CA LYS A 180 -19.76 2.80 -0.82
C LYS A 180 -20.40 3.09 -2.18
N ALA A 181 -21.15 4.18 -2.31
CA ALA A 181 -21.79 4.56 -3.57
C ALA A 181 -20.73 4.87 -4.64
N HIS A 182 -19.71 5.65 -4.29
CA HIS A 182 -18.62 5.94 -5.20
C HIS A 182 -17.83 4.69 -5.61
N ALA A 183 -17.53 3.79 -4.67
CA ALA A 183 -16.86 2.53 -4.98
C ALA A 183 -17.66 1.69 -5.99
N ASN A 184 -18.98 1.61 -5.84
CA ASN A 184 -19.85 0.94 -6.81
C ASN A 184 -19.80 1.62 -8.18
N GLN A 185 -19.91 2.96 -8.24
CA GLN A 185 -19.87 3.71 -9.50
C GLN A 185 -18.58 3.48 -10.27
N VAL A 186 -17.42 3.46 -9.57
CA VAL A 186 -16.11 3.18 -10.18
C VAL A 186 -16.08 1.76 -10.76
N VAL A 187 -16.47 0.76 -9.99
CA VAL A 187 -16.49 -0.63 -10.46
C VAL A 187 -17.47 -0.81 -11.61
N ASP A 188 -18.67 -0.25 -11.53
CA ASP A 188 -19.67 -0.33 -12.60
C ASP A 188 -19.18 0.33 -13.90
N ALA A 189 -18.40 1.42 -13.79
CA ALA A 189 -17.79 2.05 -14.95
C ALA A 189 -16.72 1.14 -15.59
N VAL A 190 -15.89 0.50 -14.79
CA VAL A 190 -14.86 -0.45 -15.27
C VAL A 190 -15.53 -1.67 -15.93
N MET A 191 -16.53 -2.28 -15.29
CA MET A 191 -17.26 -3.41 -15.86
C MET A 191 -17.92 -3.06 -17.21
N ARG A 192 -18.45 -1.85 -17.35
CA ARG A 192 -19.00 -1.39 -18.64
C ARG A 192 -17.92 -1.12 -19.68
N ALA A 193 -16.77 -0.58 -19.29
CA ALA A 193 -15.68 -0.28 -20.21
C ALA A 193 -15.08 -1.56 -20.82
N PHE A 194 -15.09 -2.65 -20.07
CA PHE A 194 -14.59 -3.97 -20.48
C PHE A 194 -15.72 -5.01 -20.69
N ALA A 195 -16.96 -4.57 -20.91
CA ALA A 195 -18.04 -5.51 -21.20
C ALA A 195 -17.73 -6.34 -22.48
N PRO A 196 -17.99 -7.65 -22.47
CA PRO A 196 -17.93 -8.45 -23.70
C PRO A 196 -18.83 -7.83 -24.77
N ARG A 197 -18.34 -7.78 -26.01
CA ARG A 197 -19.10 -7.29 -27.18
C ARG A 197 -19.96 -8.37 -27.77
#